data_0a6d12184ba37dad3c140a9399b599ea
#
_entry.id   0a6d12184ba37dad3c140a9399b599ea
#
_cell.length_a   1.000
_cell.length_b   1.000
_cell.length_c   1.000
_cell.angle_alpha   90.00
_cell.angle_beta   90.00
_cell.angle_gamma   90.00
#
_symmetry.space_group_name_H-M   'P 1'
#
loop_
_entity.id
_entity.type
_entity.pdbx_description
1 polymer ?
#
loop_
_entity_poly.entity_id
_entity_poly.type
_entity_poly.pdbx_seq_one_letter_code
_entity_poly.pdbx_strand_id
1 'polypeptide(L)'
;MITAHEQTGGAEAMMEIARDYAVTRRAFGQPIGAFQSIKHRIAELYGLVELARANCIHAASREGQADFITAAAAARISATEAYDSASRDCVQIHGGIGVTWELGLHLHTRRARSLAIEQGNLLFWEDILVDRLTGAAA
;
A
#
# COMPACT_ATOMS: atom_id res chain seq x y z
N MET A 1 -7.71 -0.15 13.08
CA MET A 1 -6.44 0.64 12.98
C MET A 1 -5.20 -0.24 12.82
N ILE A 2 -4.98 -1.28 13.65
CA ILE A 2 -3.77 -2.15 13.56
C ILE A 2 -3.54 -2.67 12.14
N THR A 3 -4.58 -3.20 11.48
CA THR A 3 -4.50 -3.73 10.10
C THR A 3 -4.05 -2.66 9.10
N ALA A 4 -4.51 -1.41 9.20
CA ALA A 4 -4.09 -0.32 8.31
C ALA A 4 -2.60 0.02 8.51
N HIS A 5 -2.12 0.06 9.74
CA HIS A 5 -0.70 0.27 10.04
C HIS A 5 0.17 -0.87 9.50
N GLU A 6 -0.27 -2.12 9.66
CA GLU A 6 0.44 -3.28 9.09
C GLU A 6 0.51 -3.21 7.56
N GLN A 7 -0.61 -2.85 6.91
CA GLN A 7 -0.65 -2.68 5.46
C GLN A 7 0.28 -1.57 4.99
N THR A 8 0.30 -0.43 5.69
CA THR A 8 1.19 0.70 5.37
C THR A 8 2.66 0.30 5.49
N GLY A 9 3.05 -0.39 6.58
CA GLY A 9 4.41 -0.90 6.74
C GLY A 9 4.80 -1.93 5.69
N GLY A 10 3.85 -2.81 5.31
CA GLY A 10 4.06 -3.79 4.24
C GLY A 10 4.23 -3.12 2.87
N ALA A 11 3.45 -2.07 2.58
CA ALA A 11 3.58 -1.28 1.36
C ALA A 11 4.93 -0.57 1.26
N GLU A 12 5.37 0.05 2.36
CA GLU A 12 6.68 0.69 2.47
C GLU A 12 7.82 -0.30 2.21
N ALA A 13 7.80 -1.46 2.87
CA ALA A 13 8.81 -2.50 2.68
C ALA A 13 8.89 -2.96 1.22
N MET A 14 7.75 -3.18 0.55
CA MET A 14 7.72 -3.56 -0.86
C MET A 14 8.23 -2.45 -1.78
N MET A 15 7.91 -1.20 -1.50
CA MET A 15 8.41 -0.05 -2.25
C MET A 15 9.93 0.08 -2.10
N GLU A 16 10.47 -0.10 -0.89
CA GLU A 16 11.92 -0.07 -0.64
C GLU A 16 12.65 -1.21 -1.34
N ILE A 17 12.14 -2.44 -1.29
CA ILE A 17 12.69 -3.59 -2.03
C ILE A 17 12.72 -3.30 -3.53
N ALA A 18 11.65 -2.74 -4.09
CA ALA A 18 11.59 -2.36 -5.50
C ALA A 18 12.61 -1.27 -5.86
N ARG A 19 12.74 -0.24 -5.01
CA ARG A 19 13.74 0.84 -5.16
C ARG A 19 15.16 0.28 -5.16
N ASP A 20 15.50 -0.54 -4.18
CA ASP A 20 16.86 -1.06 -4.01
C ASP A 20 17.24 -1.99 -5.18
N TYR A 21 16.29 -2.79 -5.64
CA TYR A 21 16.50 -3.58 -6.85
C TYR A 21 16.69 -2.69 -8.09
N ALA A 22 15.90 -1.62 -8.22
CA ALA A 22 15.97 -0.73 -9.37
C ALA A 22 17.30 0.03 -9.49
N VAL A 23 17.97 0.33 -8.37
CA VAL A 23 19.29 1.00 -8.39
C VAL A 23 20.45 0.01 -8.60
N THR A 24 20.28 -1.26 -8.25
CA THR A 24 21.33 -2.28 -8.34
C THR A 24 21.27 -3.07 -9.64
N ARG A 25 20.06 -3.43 -10.10
CA ARG A 25 19.86 -4.21 -11.33
C ARG A 25 20.19 -3.38 -12.57
N ARG A 26 21.05 -3.91 -13.42
CA ARG A 26 21.43 -3.26 -14.68
C ARG A 26 20.80 -3.96 -15.89
N ALA A 27 20.35 -3.15 -16.85
CA ALA A 27 19.90 -3.59 -18.17
C ALA A 27 20.25 -2.50 -19.19
N PHE A 28 20.61 -2.89 -20.40
CA PHE A 28 20.99 -1.96 -21.49
C PHE A 28 22.05 -0.93 -21.06
N GLY A 29 23.05 -1.38 -20.28
CA GLY A 29 24.20 -0.57 -19.89
C GLY A 29 23.99 0.35 -18.67
N GLN A 30 22.78 0.44 -18.10
CA GLN A 30 22.47 1.32 -16.96
C GLN A 30 21.60 0.63 -15.91
N PRO A 31 21.49 1.18 -14.67
CA PRO A 31 20.52 0.69 -13.68
C PRO A 31 19.09 0.79 -14.24
N ILE A 32 18.24 -0.18 -13.92
CA ILE A 32 16.87 -0.16 -14.45
C ILE A 32 16.06 1.03 -13.90
N GLY A 33 16.40 1.55 -12.72
CA GLY A 33 15.83 2.78 -12.16
C GLY A 33 16.13 4.05 -12.97
N ALA A 34 17.03 4.00 -13.96
CA ALA A 34 17.23 5.11 -14.88
C ALA A 34 16.10 5.25 -15.93
N PHE A 35 15.34 4.17 -16.18
CA PHE A 35 14.22 4.20 -17.12
C PHE A 35 13.00 4.88 -16.52
N GLN A 36 12.36 5.77 -17.28
CA GLN A 36 11.21 6.56 -16.81
C GLN A 36 10.04 5.71 -16.33
N SER A 37 9.76 4.59 -17.00
CA SER A 37 8.70 3.67 -16.59
C SER A 37 8.90 3.09 -15.19
N ILE A 38 10.13 2.84 -14.78
CA ILE A 38 10.47 2.38 -13.43
C ILE A 38 10.45 3.53 -12.43
N LYS A 39 11.03 4.70 -12.80
CA LYS A 39 11.02 5.88 -11.93
C LYS A 39 9.61 6.33 -11.55
N HIS A 40 8.71 6.44 -12.54
CA HIS A 40 7.35 6.89 -12.30
C HIS A 40 6.61 5.90 -11.40
N ARG A 41 6.76 4.61 -11.65
CA ARG A 41 6.13 3.55 -10.84
C ARG A 41 6.58 3.63 -9.37
N ILE A 42 7.88 3.78 -9.11
CA ILE A 42 8.39 3.93 -7.73
C ILE A 42 7.92 5.24 -7.09
N ALA A 43 7.86 6.34 -7.86
CA ALA A 43 7.36 7.61 -7.35
C ALA A 43 5.87 7.56 -6.99
N GLU A 44 5.05 6.88 -7.81
CA GLU A 44 3.63 6.63 -7.51
C GLU A 44 3.47 5.80 -6.24
N LEU A 45 4.24 4.73 -6.08
CA LEU A 45 4.25 3.92 -4.86
C LEU A 45 4.61 4.74 -3.64
N TYR A 46 5.64 5.59 -3.73
CA TYR A 46 6.01 6.48 -2.64
C TYR A 46 4.85 7.39 -2.24
N GLY A 47 4.17 8.00 -3.22
CA GLY A 47 2.99 8.83 -2.97
C GLY A 47 1.86 8.09 -2.25
N LEU A 48 1.56 6.85 -2.68
CA LEU A 48 0.54 6.01 -2.03
C LEU A 48 0.93 5.63 -0.60
N VAL A 49 2.19 5.28 -0.36
CA VAL A 49 2.69 4.94 0.99
C VAL A 49 2.60 6.14 1.93
N GLU A 50 3.01 7.33 1.49
CA GLU A 50 2.94 8.53 2.32
C GLU A 50 1.49 8.96 2.59
N LEU A 51 0.58 8.82 1.62
CA LEU A 51 -0.84 9.06 1.83
C LEU A 51 -1.42 8.09 2.88
N ALA A 52 -1.13 6.79 2.76
CA ALA A 52 -1.57 5.79 3.73
C ALA A 52 -1.00 6.07 5.13
N ARG A 53 0.28 6.45 5.22
CA ARG A 53 0.93 6.83 6.46
C ARG A 53 0.24 8.04 7.12
N ALA A 54 0.00 9.09 6.36
CA ALA A 54 -0.67 10.30 6.85
C ALA A 54 -2.07 10.00 7.38
N ASN A 55 -2.85 9.21 6.63
CA ASN A 55 -4.18 8.79 7.04
C ASN A 55 -4.16 7.91 8.31
N CYS A 56 -3.19 7.00 8.44
CA CYS A 56 -3.01 6.20 9.64
C CYS A 56 -2.68 7.05 10.88
N ILE A 57 -1.76 8.01 10.75
CA ILE A 57 -1.40 8.94 11.83
C ILE A 57 -2.62 9.81 12.20
N HIS A 58 -3.32 10.35 11.20
CA HIS A 58 -4.54 11.13 11.44
C HIS A 58 -5.58 10.31 12.19
N ALA A 59 -5.90 9.12 11.73
CA ALA A 59 -6.89 8.27 12.38
C ALA A 59 -6.50 7.91 13.82
N ALA A 60 -5.22 7.63 14.09
CA ALA A 60 -4.74 7.38 15.45
C ALA A 60 -4.94 8.63 16.35
N SER A 61 -4.74 9.84 15.82
CA SER A 61 -4.97 11.09 16.57
C SER A 61 -6.45 11.36 16.87
N ARG A 62 -7.38 10.70 16.17
CA ARG A 62 -8.83 10.85 16.35
C ARG A 62 -9.45 9.79 17.25
N GLU A 63 -8.65 8.89 17.82
CA GLU A 63 -9.16 7.85 18.72
C GLU A 63 -9.99 8.45 19.86
N GLY A 64 -11.20 7.90 20.08
CA GLY A 64 -12.15 8.39 21.06
C GLY A 64 -12.95 9.64 20.65
N GLN A 65 -12.75 10.18 19.46
CA GLN A 65 -13.49 11.32 18.94
C GLN A 65 -14.60 10.89 17.98
N ALA A 66 -15.58 11.77 17.73
CA ALA A 66 -16.77 11.46 16.93
C ALA A 66 -16.44 11.10 15.46
N ASP A 67 -15.36 11.66 14.92
CA ASP A 67 -14.91 11.44 13.54
C ASP A 67 -13.90 10.30 13.38
N PHE A 68 -13.59 9.56 14.46
CA PHE A 68 -12.65 8.44 14.43
C PHE A 68 -12.98 7.40 13.35
N ILE A 69 -14.26 7.02 13.21
CA ILE A 69 -14.67 6.02 12.21
C ILE A 69 -14.41 6.50 10.79
N THR A 70 -14.68 7.78 10.50
CA THR A 70 -14.39 8.40 9.20
C THR A 70 -12.89 8.36 8.88
N ALA A 71 -12.06 8.76 9.85
CA ALA A 71 -10.62 8.73 9.72
C ALA A 71 -10.08 7.29 9.57
N ALA A 72 -10.62 6.34 10.34
CA ALA A 72 -10.25 4.93 10.26
C ALA A 72 -10.61 4.29 8.92
N ALA A 73 -11.77 4.67 8.34
CA ALA A 73 -12.16 4.21 7.01
C ALA A 73 -11.19 4.74 5.94
N ALA A 74 -10.86 6.03 5.95
CA ALA A 74 -9.89 6.63 5.04
C ALA A 74 -8.50 5.96 5.15
N ALA A 75 -8.05 5.67 6.38
CA ALA A 75 -6.80 4.96 6.62
C ALA A 75 -6.82 3.53 6.06
N ARG A 76 -7.94 2.80 6.23
CA ARG A 76 -8.08 1.44 5.70
C ARG A 76 -8.09 1.41 4.18
N ILE A 77 -8.80 2.33 3.54
CA ILE A 77 -8.87 2.43 2.08
C ILE A 77 -7.46 2.69 1.53
N SER A 78 -6.82 3.78 1.96
CA SER A 78 -5.50 4.16 1.44
C SER A 78 -4.41 3.11 1.73
N ALA A 79 -4.41 2.48 2.90
CA ALA A 79 -3.44 1.44 3.24
C ALA A 79 -3.63 0.16 2.42
N THR A 80 -4.88 -0.22 2.13
CA THR A 80 -5.19 -1.37 1.27
C THR A 80 -4.72 -1.12 -0.16
N GLU A 81 -5.01 0.04 -0.72
CA GLU A 81 -4.57 0.42 -2.07
C GLU A 81 -3.05 0.50 -2.18
N ALA A 82 -2.38 1.11 -1.19
CA ALA A 82 -0.94 1.22 -1.15
C ALA A 82 -0.27 -0.16 -1.15
N TYR A 83 -0.72 -1.08 -0.28
CA TYR A 83 -0.08 -2.40 -0.18
C TYR A 83 -0.38 -3.29 -1.38
N ASP A 84 -1.59 -3.22 -1.94
CA ASP A 84 -1.94 -3.95 -3.16
C ASP A 84 -1.10 -3.48 -4.34
N SER A 85 -1.00 -2.16 -4.55
CA SER A 85 -0.19 -1.57 -5.61
C SER A 85 1.29 -1.88 -5.42
N ALA A 86 1.84 -1.69 -4.22
CA ALA A 86 3.24 -1.96 -3.93
C ALA A 86 3.60 -3.45 -4.15
N SER A 87 2.72 -4.37 -3.74
CA SER A 87 2.96 -5.80 -3.94
C SER A 87 2.99 -6.21 -5.41
N ARG A 88 2.11 -5.66 -6.24
CA ARG A 88 2.10 -5.92 -7.70
C ARG A 88 3.29 -5.29 -8.40
N ASP A 89 3.56 -4.03 -8.10
CA ASP A 89 4.59 -3.27 -8.79
C ASP A 89 6.00 -3.72 -8.41
N CYS A 90 6.22 -4.11 -7.16
CA CYS A 90 7.48 -4.71 -6.75
C CYS A 90 7.78 -5.99 -7.54
N VAL A 91 6.81 -6.89 -7.66
CA VAL A 91 6.95 -8.11 -8.48
C VAL A 91 7.23 -7.74 -9.95
N GLN A 92 6.49 -6.78 -10.51
CA GLN A 92 6.67 -6.35 -11.89
C GLN A 92 8.05 -5.74 -12.15
N ILE A 93 8.58 -4.93 -11.23
CA ILE A 93 9.92 -4.31 -11.32
C ILE A 93 11.02 -5.37 -11.29
N HIS A 94 10.84 -6.43 -10.49
CA HIS A 94 11.77 -7.56 -10.45
C HIS A 94 11.67 -8.46 -11.68
N GLY A 95 10.54 -8.44 -12.40
CA GLY A 95 10.32 -9.32 -13.56
C GLY A 95 10.29 -10.80 -13.17
N GLY A 96 10.88 -11.66 -13.97
CA GLY A 96 10.82 -13.13 -13.76
C GLY A 96 11.32 -13.60 -12.39
N ILE A 97 12.33 -12.94 -11.81
CA ILE A 97 12.81 -13.29 -10.46
C ILE A 97 11.79 -12.94 -9.37
N GLY A 98 10.93 -11.94 -9.62
CA GLY A 98 9.91 -11.50 -8.68
C GLY A 98 8.85 -12.55 -8.32
N VAL A 99 8.68 -13.57 -9.19
CA VAL A 99 7.73 -14.67 -8.95
C VAL A 99 8.42 -15.94 -8.44
N THR A 100 9.73 -15.91 -8.19
CA THR A 100 10.43 -17.05 -7.66
C THR A 100 10.26 -17.19 -6.15
N TRP A 101 10.41 -18.42 -5.66
CA TRP A 101 10.30 -18.71 -4.24
C TRP A 101 11.44 -18.09 -3.43
N GLU A 102 12.64 -18.09 -4.01
CA GLU A 102 13.89 -17.65 -3.36
C GLU A 102 13.86 -16.16 -2.98
N LEU A 103 13.22 -15.32 -3.79
CA LEU A 103 13.12 -13.88 -3.51
C LEU A 103 12.12 -13.54 -2.39
N GLY A 104 11.15 -14.42 -2.12
CA GLY A 104 10.24 -14.29 -1.01
C GLY A 104 9.13 -13.23 -1.18
N LEU A 105 9.03 -12.52 -2.31
CA LEU A 105 8.00 -11.49 -2.54
C LEU A 105 6.57 -12.03 -2.45
N HIS A 106 6.39 -13.32 -2.73
CA HIS A 106 5.10 -14.00 -2.61
C HIS A 106 4.53 -13.95 -1.18
N LEU A 107 5.37 -13.84 -0.15
CA LEU A 107 4.93 -13.71 1.24
C LEU A 107 4.19 -12.37 1.44
N HIS A 108 4.76 -11.28 0.93
CA HIS A 108 4.11 -9.96 0.96
C HIS A 108 2.82 -9.95 0.13
N THR A 109 2.85 -10.49 -1.09
CA THR A 109 1.66 -10.54 -1.96
C THR A 109 0.51 -11.31 -1.29
N ARG A 110 0.80 -12.44 -0.67
CA ARG A 110 -0.20 -13.23 0.07
C ARG A 110 -0.71 -12.48 1.30
N ARG A 111 0.19 -11.82 2.05
CA ARG A 111 -0.21 -11.03 3.22
C ARG A 111 -1.05 -9.82 2.84
N ALA A 112 -0.70 -9.10 1.77
CA ALA A 112 -1.50 -8.00 1.23
C ALA A 112 -2.93 -8.45 0.91
N ARG A 113 -3.10 -9.59 0.24
CA ARG A 113 -4.43 -10.15 -0.08
C ARG A 113 -5.22 -10.57 1.16
N SER A 114 -4.57 -11.18 2.15
CA SER A 114 -5.21 -11.55 3.41
C SER A 114 -5.71 -10.31 4.15
N LEU A 115 -4.85 -9.31 4.31
CA LEU A 115 -5.20 -8.06 5.01
C LEU A 115 -6.27 -7.23 4.27
N ALA A 116 -6.34 -7.34 2.93
CA ALA A 116 -7.33 -6.61 2.14
C ALA A 116 -8.78 -7.02 2.44
N ILE A 117 -9.00 -8.24 2.95
CA ILE A 117 -10.34 -8.75 3.31
C ILE A 117 -10.55 -8.86 4.82
N GLU A 118 -9.48 -8.80 5.60
CA GLU A 118 -9.56 -8.89 7.06
C GLU A 118 -10.27 -7.67 7.65
N GLN A 119 -11.28 -7.91 8.50
CA GLN A 119 -12.09 -6.85 9.14
C GLN A 119 -12.82 -5.92 8.15
N GLY A 120 -13.24 -6.44 7.02
CA GLY A 120 -13.92 -5.72 5.96
C GLY A 120 -13.03 -5.45 4.74
N ASN A 121 -13.59 -5.67 3.56
CA ASN A 121 -12.91 -5.40 2.29
C ASN A 121 -12.95 -3.90 1.93
N LEU A 122 -12.37 -3.54 0.79
CA LEU A 122 -12.30 -2.16 0.33
C LEU A 122 -13.70 -1.52 0.22
N LEU A 123 -14.65 -2.18 -0.44
CA LEU A 123 -16.01 -1.68 -0.63
C LEU A 123 -16.72 -1.44 0.71
N PHE A 124 -16.56 -2.32 1.69
CA PHE A 124 -17.12 -2.14 3.03
C PHE A 124 -16.64 -0.83 3.69
N TRP A 125 -15.35 -0.51 3.55
CA TRP A 125 -14.80 0.71 4.14
C TRP A 125 -15.14 1.96 3.33
N GLU A 126 -15.27 1.84 2.00
CA GLU A 126 -15.77 2.92 1.12
C GLU A 126 -17.21 3.28 1.46
N ASP A 127 -18.10 2.29 1.66
CA ASP A 127 -19.49 2.51 2.07
C ASP A 127 -19.54 3.23 3.41
N ILE A 128 -18.78 2.77 4.42
CA ILE A 128 -18.71 3.46 5.72
C ILE A 128 -18.25 4.91 5.56
N LEU A 129 -17.23 5.16 4.73
CA LEU A 129 -16.71 6.51 4.52
C LEU A 129 -17.77 7.41 3.89
N VAL A 130 -18.44 6.95 2.85
CA VAL A 130 -19.49 7.72 2.14
C VAL A 130 -20.66 8.00 3.07
N ASP A 131 -21.16 7.01 3.80
CA ASP A 131 -22.28 7.16 4.74
C ASP A 131 -21.97 8.21 5.81
N ARG A 132 -20.74 8.22 6.32
CA ARG A 132 -20.30 9.23 7.30
C ARG A 132 -20.16 10.63 6.72
N LEU A 133 -19.70 10.74 5.46
CA LEU A 133 -19.54 12.04 4.79
C LEU A 133 -20.88 12.64 4.35
N THR A 134 -21.86 11.81 3.98
CA THR A 134 -23.16 12.25 3.48
C THR A 134 -24.21 12.38 4.57
N GLY A 135 -23.92 11.96 5.81
CA GLY A 135 -24.88 11.94 6.91
C GLY A 135 -25.94 10.84 6.76
N ALA A 136 -25.74 9.86 5.86
CA ALA A 136 -26.66 8.75 5.64
C ALA A 136 -26.62 7.70 6.78
N ALA A 137 -25.57 7.70 7.60
CA ALA A 137 -25.46 6.87 8.79
C ALA A 137 -26.20 7.57 9.95
N ALA A 138 -27.49 7.33 10.05
CA ALA A 138 -28.32 7.69 11.23
C ALA A 138 -28.42 6.50 12.18
#